data_201011b494d3f48a33277f36b6745df2
#
_entry.id   201011b494d3f48a33277f36b6745df2
#
_cell.length_a   1.000
_cell.length_b   1.000
_cell.length_c   1.000
_cell.angle_alpha   90.00
_cell.angle_beta   90.00
_cell.angle_gamma   90.00
#
_symmetry.space_group_name_H-M   'P 1'
#
loop_
_entity.id
_entity.type
_entity.pdbx_description
1 polymer ?
#
loop_
_entity_poly.entity_id
_entity_poly.type
_entity_poly.pdbx_seq_one_letter_code
_entity_poly.pdbx_strand_id
1 'polypeptide(L)'
;MHLPSDPPAPPRRPIASRSAGFIGKKFDGKLAGVDTSADAAGLKPLRDAAASIAQAYEAREFGRALREIMALADAANVFVNDKKPWELAKQEGKEAELHAACSQAIEAFRLLTLYLKPVLPKVAEAVEAFLDIAPLGWTDAATPLPAGHAINAYSHLMTRVDPKLVTALVEAN
;
A
#
# COMPACT_ATOMS: atom_id res chain seq x y z
N MET A 1 1.80 42.65 12.78
CA MET A 1 2.72 42.13 11.74
C MET A 1 2.29 40.69 11.48
N HIS A 2 1.51 40.47 10.41
CA HIS A 2 0.90 39.17 10.10
C HIS A 2 1.87 38.44 9.18
N LEU A 3 2.47 37.34 9.65
CA LEU A 3 3.30 36.46 8.82
C LEU A 3 2.39 35.77 7.80
N PRO A 4 2.74 35.76 6.50
CA PRO A 4 2.00 35.00 5.52
C PRO A 4 2.11 33.51 5.86
N SER A 5 0.98 32.85 6.06
CA SER A 5 0.91 31.40 6.19
C SER A 5 1.35 30.77 4.86
N ASP A 6 2.43 29.99 4.89
CA ASP A 6 2.84 29.20 3.74
C ASP A 6 1.65 28.41 3.19
N PRO A 7 1.50 28.35 1.86
CA PRO A 7 0.44 27.54 1.26
C PRO A 7 0.62 26.08 1.71
N PRO A 8 -0.51 25.38 2.01
CA PRO A 8 -0.44 23.99 2.43
C PRO A 8 0.31 23.17 1.36
N ALA A 9 1.30 22.40 1.81
CA ALA A 9 2.06 21.51 0.93
C ALA A 9 1.09 20.65 0.10
N PRO A 10 1.34 20.47 -1.21
CA PRO A 10 0.46 19.68 -2.05
C PRO A 10 0.28 18.28 -1.44
N PRO A 11 -0.93 17.69 -1.51
CA PRO A 11 -1.20 16.40 -0.91
C PRO A 11 -0.21 15.36 -1.45
N ARG A 12 0.59 14.78 -0.56
CA ARG A 12 1.54 13.72 -0.94
C ARG A 12 0.72 12.55 -1.49
N ARG A 13 0.87 12.27 -2.77
CA ARG A 13 0.20 11.11 -3.39
C ARG A 13 0.62 9.85 -2.64
N PRO A 14 -0.32 8.93 -2.32
CA PRO A 14 -0.01 7.67 -1.66
C PRO A 14 1.11 6.91 -2.39
N ILE A 15 1.97 6.24 -1.65
CA ILE A 15 3.13 5.51 -2.21
C ILE A 15 2.68 4.48 -3.24
N ALA A 16 1.63 3.72 -2.94
CA ALA A 16 1.06 2.73 -3.86
C ALA A 16 0.65 3.34 -5.20
N SER A 17 -0.02 4.49 -5.19
CA SER A 17 -0.44 5.22 -6.41
C SER A 17 0.76 5.65 -7.27
N ARG A 18 1.84 6.12 -6.62
CA ARG A 18 3.05 6.53 -7.36
C ARG A 18 3.78 5.32 -7.94
N SER A 19 3.94 4.26 -7.16
CA SER A 19 4.59 3.02 -7.60
C SER A 19 3.82 2.36 -8.74
N ALA A 20 2.48 2.28 -8.65
CA ALA A 20 1.63 1.80 -9.73
C ALA A 20 1.78 2.65 -11.01
N GLY A 21 1.90 3.98 -10.86
CA GLY A 21 2.14 4.88 -11.99
C GLY A 21 3.47 4.60 -12.72
N PHE A 22 4.54 4.28 -11.99
CA PHE A 22 5.81 3.86 -12.61
C PHE A 22 5.71 2.49 -13.27
N ILE A 23 5.07 1.52 -12.60
CA ILE A 23 4.85 0.17 -13.15
C ILE A 23 4.08 0.26 -14.47
N GLY A 24 2.98 1.00 -14.52
CA GLY A 24 2.19 1.15 -15.74
C GLY A 24 2.92 1.88 -16.87
N LYS A 25 3.71 2.91 -16.56
CA LYS A 25 4.35 3.75 -17.58
C LYS A 25 5.67 3.19 -18.12
N LYS A 26 6.44 2.50 -17.30
CA LYS A 26 7.79 2.07 -17.62
C LYS A 26 7.97 0.55 -17.76
N PHE A 27 7.01 -0.24 -17.24
CA PHE A 27 7.12 -1.70 -17.15
C PHE A 27 5.85 -2.41 -17.62
N ASP A 28 5.07 -1.79 -18.50
CA ASP A 28 3.87 -2.37 -19.14
C ASP A 28 2.86 -2.96 -18.13
N GLY A 29 2.78 -2.36 -16.94
CA GLY A 29 1.88 -2.84 -15.88
C GLY A 29 2.34 -4.12 -15.18
N LYS A 30 3.55 -4.63 -15.44
CA LYS A 30 4.06 -5.88 -14.90
C LYS A 30 4.98 -5.67 -13.71
N LEU A 31 4.84 -6.51 -12.69
CA LEU A 31 5.69 -6.48 -11.50
C LEU A 31 7.01 -7.22 -11.74
N ALA A 32 8.09 -6.75 -11.13
CA ALA A 32 9.26 -7.57 -10.89
C ALA A 32 8.95 -8.56 -9.75
N GLY A 33 9.53 -9.76 -9.79
CA GLY A 33 9.40 -10.67 -8.66
C GLY A 33 10.00 -10.08 -7.39
N VAL A 34 9.38 -10.36 -6.26
CA VAL A 34 9.94 -10.02 -4.95
C VAL A 34 10.75 -11.21 -4.47
N ASP A 35 12.06 -11.02 -4.31
CA ASP A 35 12.93 -12.03 -3.74
C ASP A 35 12.64 -12.19 -2.25
N THR A 36 12.14 -13.37 -1.87
CA THR A 36 11.84 -13.71 -0.48
C THR A 36 13.04 -14.32 0.25
N SER A 37 14.07 -14.75 -0.49
CA SER A 37 15.29 -15.37 0.06
C SER A 37 16.32 -14.33 0.49
N ALA A 38 16.43 -13.23 -0.26
CA ALA A 38 17.15 -12.07 0.20
C ALA A 38 16.26 -11.37 1.21
N ASP A 39 16.76 -11.16 2.40
CA ASP A 39 16.10 -10.35 3.43
C ASP A 39 15.91 -8.92 2.87
N ALA A 40 14.94 -8.78 1.98
CA ALA A 40 14.46 -7.47 1.56
C ALA A 40 13.88 -6.83 2.82
N ALA A 41 14.78 -6.19 3.59
CA ALA A 41 14.66 -5.82 5.00
C ALA A 41 13.35 -5.10 5.39
N GLY A 42 12.59 -4.66 4.40
CA GLY A 42 11.32 -3.99 4.62
C GLY A 42 10.07 -4.87 4.53
N LEU A 43 10.11 -6.04 3.87
CA LEU A 43 8.92 -6.86 3.65
C LEU A 43 8.81 -8.05 4.62
N LYS A 44 9.93 -8.51 5.17
CA LYS A 44 9.93 -9.62 6.13
C LYS A 44 9.07 -9.34 7.36
N PRO A 45 9.18 -8.19 8.03
CA PRO A 45 8.31 -7.88 9.17
C PRO A 45 6.82 -7.87 8.81
N LEU A 46 6.48 -7.42 7.60
CA LEU A 46 5.09 -7.44 7.15
C LEU A 46 4.57 -8.88 6.99
N ARG A 47 5.36 -9.78 6.41
CA ARG A 47 4.96 -11.19 6.26
C ARG A 47 4.86 -11.92 7.60
N ASP A 48 5.84 -11.71 8.46
CA ASP A 48 5.92 -12.39 9.76
C ASP A 48 4.78 -11.99 10.72
N ALA A 49 4.19 -10.81 10.54
CA ALA A 49 3.10 -10.32 11.37
C ALA A 49 1.76 -11.02 11.15
N ALA A 50 1.59 -11.81 10.09
CA ALA A 50 0.32 -12.44 9.73
C ALA A 50 -0.32 -13.21 10.88
N ALA A 51 0.46 -14.05 11.57
CA ALA A 51 -0.04 -14.87 12.68
C ALA A 51 -0.47 -14.04 13.89
N SER A 52 0.30 -13.00 14.27
CA SER A 52 -0.01 -12.11 15.39
C SER A 52 -1.28 -11.33 15.14
N ILE A 53 -1.42 -10.77 13.94
CA ILE A 53 -2.61 -9.99 13.55
C ILE A 53 -3.85 -10.87 13.48
N ALA A 54 -3.74 -12.08 12.89
CA ALA A 54 -4.85 -13.04 12.85
C ALA A 54 -5.31 -13.40 14.26
N GLN A 55 -4.38 -13.72 15.16
CA GLN A 55 -4.67 -14.01 16.55
C GLN A 55 -5.39 -12.85 17.26
N ALA A 56 -4.96 -11.60 17.01
CA ALA A 56 -5.60 -10.42 17.60
C ALA A 56 -7.06 -10.28 17.12
N TYR A 57 -7.34 -10.54 15.84
CA TYR A 57 -8.71 -10.53 15.32
C TYR A 57 -9.56 -11.66 15.92
N GLU A 58 -9.03 -12.88 16.03
CA GLU A 58 -9.73 -14.02 16.65
C GLU A 58 -10.07 -13.75 18.12
N ALA A 59 -9.15 -13.11 18.84
CA ALA A 59 -9.34 -12.68 20.22
C ALA A 59 -10.26 -11.44 20.36
N ARG A 60 -10.77 -10.88 19.24
CA ARG A 60 -11.54 -9.63 19.19
C ARG A 60 -10.78 -8.39 19.72
N GLU A 61 -9.47 -8.44 19.70
CA GLU A 61 -8.58 -7.34 20.10
C GLU A 61 -8.33 -6.38 18.91
N PHE A 62 -9.40 -5.84 18.32
CA PHE A 62 -9.33 -5.03 17.10
C PHE A 62 -8.38 -3.83 17.22
N GLY A 63 -8.38 -3.18 18.40
CA GLY A 63 -7.46 -2.06 18.66
C GLY A 63 -6.00 -2.46 18.66
N ARG A 64 -5.65 -3.69 19.09
CA ARG A 64 -4.30 -4.25 19.02
C ARG A 64 -3.94 -4.54 17.57
N ALA A 65 -4.80 -5.25 16.84
CA ALA A 65 -4.59 -5.55 15.43
C ALA A 65 -4.32 -4.27 14.61
N LEU A 66 -5.17 -3.26 14.76
CA LEU A 66 -5.02 -2.00 14.02
C LEU A 66 -3.73 -1.24 14.39
N ARG A 67 -3.33 -1.20 15.66
CA ARG A 67 -2.04 -0.56 16.05
C ARG A 67 -0.85 -1.28 15.43
N GLU A 68 -0.86 -2.62 15.40
CA GLU A 68 0.20 -3.41 14.77
C GLU A 68 0.25 -3.15 13.26
N ILE A 69 -0.89 -3.15 12.58
CA ILE A 69 -0.98 -2.86 11.14
C ILE A 69 -0.48 -1.45 10.84
N MET A 70 -0.83 -0.45 11.64
CA MET A 70 -0.36 0.93 11.43
C MET A 70 1.13 1.06 11.63
N ALA A 71 1.73 0.39 12.62
CA ALA A 71 3.17 0.35 12.79
C ALA A 71 3.89 -0.29 11.58
N LEU A 72 3.31 -1.35 11.00
CA LEU A 72 3.81 -1.96 9.77
C LEU A 72 3.68 -1.02 8.57
N ALA A 73 2.59 -0.27 8.48
CA ALA A 73 2.40 0.73 7.43
C ALA A 73 3.44 1.85 7.51
N ASP A 74 3.78 2.31 8.71
CA ASP A 74 4.84 3.30 8.93
C ASP A 74 6.21 2.73 8.52
N ALA A 75 6.53 1.50 8.90
CA ALA A 75 7.75 0.81 8.49
C ALA A 75 7.84 0.65 6.96
N ALA A 76 6.74 0.28 6.30
CA ALA A 76 6.67 0.20 4.85
C ALA A 76 6.90 1.57 4.18
N ASN A 77 6.35 2.63 4.74
CA ASN A 77 6.56 4.00 4.26
C ASN A 77 8.04 4.42 4.38
N VAL A 78 8.68 4.13 5.50
CA VAL A 78 10.13 4.39 5.68
C VAL A 78 10.93 3.62 4.64
N PHE A 79 10.68 2.32 4.50
CA PHE A 79 11.36 1.47 3.51
C PHE A 79 11.25 2.01 2.08
N VAL A 80 10.06 2.40 1.63
CA VAL A 80 9.87 2.94 0.27
C VAL A 80 10.51 4.32 0.13
N ASN A 81 10.46 5.15 1.18
CA ASN A 81 11.12 6.45 1.18
C ASN A 81 12.65 6.33 1.08
N ASP A 82 13.25 5.32 1.72
CA ASP A 82 14.69 5.04 1.64
C ASP A 82 15.11 4.58 0.23
N LYS A 83 14.26 3.81 -0.45
CA LYS A 83 14.49 3.38 -1.84
C LYS A 83 14.34 4.52 -2.87
N LYS A 84 13.61 5.58 -2.52
CA LYS A 84 13.40 6.78 -3.34
C LYS A 84 13.08 6.48 -4.82
N PRO A 85 12.04 5.71 -5.13
CA PRO A 85 11.74 5.32 -6.51
C PRO A 85 11.55 6.52 -7.45
N TRP A 86 11.10 7.66 -6.93
CA TRP A 86 10.98 8.92 -7.71
C TRP A 86 12.32 9.54 -8.10
N GLU A 87 13.41 9.22 -7.39
CA GLU A 87 14.76 9.63 -7.75
C GLU A 87 15.39 8.64 -8.72
N LEU A 88 15.20 7.33 -8.47
CA LEU A 88 15.61 6.28 -9.40
C LEU A 88 15.00 6.48 -10.80
N ALA A 89 13.74 6.92 -10.86
CA ALA A 89 13.03 7.15 -12.12
C ALA A 89 13.67 8.24 -13.02
N LYS A 90 14.53 9.11 -12.46
CA LYS A 90 15.24 10.19 -13.17
C LYS A 90 16.64 9.79 -13.61
N GLN A 91 17.14 8.63 -13.18
CA GLN A 91 18.49 8.16 -13.45
C GLN A 91 18.46 7.12 -14.57
N GLU A 92 19.34 7.29 -15.56
CA GLU A 92 19.55 6.31 -16.62
C GLU A 92 20.28 5.07 -16.05
N GLY A 93 19.91 3.89 -16.52
CA GLY A 93 20.52 2.62 -16.09
C GLY A 93 20.04 2.11 -14.72
N LYS A 94 19.04 2.78 -14.10
CA LYS A 94 18.46 2.40 -12.82
C LYS A 94 17.05 1.77 -12.94
N GLU A 95 16.67 1.37 -14.15
CA GLU A 95 15.34 0.81 -14.43
C GLU A 95 15.06 -0.44 -13.63
N ALA A 96 16.04 -1.34 -13.49
CA ALA A 96 15.88 -2.58 -12.72
C ALA A 96 15.69 -2.30 -11.22
N GLU A 97 16.45 -1.35 -10.66
CA GLU A 97 16.30 -0.94 -9.25
C GLU A 97 14.95 -0.26 -9.00
N LEU A 98 14.53 0.60 -9.94
CA LEU A 98 13.20 1.24 -9.90
C LEU A 98 12.08 0.19 -9.95
N HIS A 99 12.18 -0.78 -10.87
CA HIS A 99 11.19 -1.84 -11.03
C HIS A 99 11.05 -2.67 -9.75
N ALA A 100 12.19 -3.09 -9.17
CA ALA A 100 12.22 -3.81 -7.90
C ALA A 100 11.62 -2.99 -6.76
N ALA A 101 12.02 -1.71 -6.60
CA ALA A 101 11.52 -0.85 -5.55
C ALA A 101 10.00 -0.61 -5.64
N CYS A 102 9.48 -0.37 -6.85
CA CYS A 102 8.05 -0.20 -7.07
C CYS A 102 7.27 -1.50 -6.82
N SER A 103 7.80 -2.66 -7.23
CA SER A 103 7.17 -3.96 -7.00
C SER A 103 7.14 -4.32 -5.51
N GLN A 104 8.19 -4.01 -4.77
CA GLN A 104 8.24 -4.17 -3.32
C GLN A 104 7.21 -3.26 -2.61
N ALA A 105 7.03 -2.02 -3.10
CA ALA A 105 6.02 -1.11 -2.57
C ALA A 105 4.59 -1.62 -2.81
N ILE A 106 4.32 -2.20 -3.98
CA ILE A 106 3.03 -2.83 -4.29
C ILE A 106 2.80 -4.07 -3.43
N GLU A 107 3.83 -4.88 -3.20
CA GLU A 107 3.74 -6.04 -2.32
C GLU A 107 3.48 -5.66 -0.86
N ALA A 108 4.15 -4.63 -0.33
CA ALA A 108 3.85 -4.08 0.99
C ALA A 108 2.39 -3.62 1.09
N PHE A 109 1.91 -2.95 0.06
CA PHE A 109 0.52 -2.50 -0.01
C PHE A 109 -0.47 -3.68 -0.05
N ARG A 110 -0.18 -4.76 -0.77
CA ARG A 110 -0.97 -5.99 -0.79
C ARG A 110 -1.08 -6.62 0.60
N LEU A 111 0.05 -6.76 1.31
CA LEU A 111 0.07 -7.33 2.65
C LEU A 111 -0.73 -6.49 3.65
N LEU A 112 -0.56 -5.18 3.64
CA LEU A 112 -1.35 -4.27 4.50
C LEU A 112 -2.84 -4.35 4.19
N THR A 113 -3.21 -4.51 2.92
CA THR A 113 -4.60 -4.69 2.49
C THR A 113 -5.18 -6.00 3.03
N LEU A 114 -4.43 -7.10 2.95
CA LEU A 114 -4.81 -8.38 3.53
C LEU A 114 -5.16 -8.23 5.01
N TYR A 115 -4.30 -7.55 5.77
CA TYR A 115 -4.51 -7.36 7.20
C TYR A 115 -5.66 -6.42 7.54
N LEU A 116 -5.94 -5.43 6.70
CA LEU A 116 -7.05 -4.50 6.87
C LEU A 116 -8.39 -5.05 6.35
N LYS A 117 -8.38 -6.13 5.57
CA LYS A 117 -9.60 -6.68 4.95
C LYS A 117 -10.73 -6.96 5.93
N PRO A 118 -10.51 -7.49 7.16
CA PRO A 118 -11.59 -7.70 8.12
C PRO A 118 -12.34 -6.43 8.53
N VAL A 119 -11.69 -5.27 8.50
CA VAL A 119 -12.27 -3.97 8.90
C VAL A 119 -12.61 -3.07 7.72
N LEU A 120 -11.96 -3.25 6.57
CA LEU A 120 -12.15 -2.46 5.36
C LEU A 120 -12.39 -3.35 4.13
N PRO A 121 -13.42 -4.22 4.13
CA PRO A 121 -13.62 -5.22 3.06
C PRO A 121 -13.81 -4.57 1.69
N LYS A 122 -14.52 -3.46 1.59
CA LYS A 122 -14.73 -2.75 0.31
C LYS A 122 -13.46 -2.17 -0.29
N VAL A 123 -12.55 -1.70 0.55
CA VAL A 123 -11.23 -1.23 0.12
C VAL A 123 -10.40 -2.43 -0.36
N ALA A 124 -10.45 -3.54 0.36
CA ALA A 124 -9.74 -4.75 -0.04
C ALA A 124 -10.24 -5.28 -1.40
N GLU A 125 -11.55 -5.35 -1.64
CA GLU A 125 -12.12 -5.72 -2.95
C GLU A 125 -11.61 -4.82 -4.09
N ALA A 126 -11.52 -3.51 -3.85
CA ALA A 126 -11.01 -2.57 -4.86
C ALA A 126 -9.49 -2.77 -5.11
N VAL A 127 -8.72 -3.12 -4.08
CA VAL A 127 -7.29 -3.43 -4.22
C VAL A 127 -7.08 -4.76 -4.93
N GLU A 128 -7.87 -5.78 -4.61
CA GLU A 128 -7.84 -7.08 -5.29
C GLU A 128 -8.11 -6.93 -6.79
N ALA A 129 -9.11 -6.11 -7.16
CA ALA A 129 -9.39 -5.79 -8.54
C ALA A 129 -8.26 -4.98 -9.21
N PHE A 130 -7.63 -4.04 -8.50
CA PHE A 130 -6.46 -3.31 -8.98
C PHE A 130 -5.27 -4.22 -9.22
N LEU A 131 -5.01 -5.15 -8.31
CA LEU A 131 -3.90 -6.09 -8.41
C LEU A 131 -4.17 -7.27 -9.36
N ASP A 132 -5.39 -7.40 -9.86
CA ASP A 132 -5.85 -8.52 -10.70
C ASP A 132 -5.61 -9.89 -10.04
N ILE A 133 -6.06 -10.01 -8.80
CA ILE A 133 -5.90 -11.21 -7.96
C ILE A 133 -7.23 -11.73 -7.41
N ALA A 134 -7.26 -13.00 -7.08
CA ALA A 134 -8.35 -13.59 -6.31
C ALA A 134 -8.49 -12.92 -4.91
N PRO A 135 -9.64 -13.06 -4.25
CA PRO A 135 -9.83 -12.53 -2.91
C PRO A 135 -8.74 -13.00 -1.93
N LEU A 136 -8.08 -12.03 -1.28
CA LEU A 136 -6.98 -12.30 -0.34
C LEU A 136 -7.45 -13.08 0.88
N GLY A 137 -6.68 -14.12 1.22
CA GLY A 137 -6.79 -14.91 2.44
C GLY A 137 -5.49 -14.91 3.25
N TRP A 138 -5.53 -15.33 4.51
CA TRP A 138 -4.38 -15.29 5.42
C TRP A 138 -3.15 -16.08 4.92
N THR A 139 -3.36 -17.14 4.15
CA THR A 139 -2.31 -17.96 3.54
C THR A 139 -1.50 -17.19 2.49
N ASP A 140 -2.10 -16.17 1.88
CA ASP A 140 -1.45 -15.37 0.83
C ASP A 140 -0.36 -14.44 1.37
N ALA A 141 -0.28 -14.27 2.70
CA ALA A 141 0.81 -13.51 3.33
C ALA A 141 2.18 -14.12 3.05
N ALA A 142 2.25 -15.46 2.92
CA ALA A 142 3.51 -16.18 2.69
C ALA A 142 3.98 -16.16 1.24
N THR A 143 3.06 -15.93 0.28
CA THR A 143 3.35 -16.04 -1.14
C THR A 143 3.25 -14.69 -1.83
N PRO A 144 4.37 -14.08 -2.25
CA PRO A 144 4.36 -12.83 -2.97
C PRO A 144 3.82 -12.99 -4.40
N LEU A 145 3.43 -11.88 -5.02
CA LEU A 145 3.06 -11.87 -6.43
C LEU A 145 4.28 -12.22 -7.29
N PRO A 146 4.09 -13.08 -8.31
CA PRO A 146 5.19 -13.56 -9.13
C PRO A 146 5.75 -12.46 -10.06
N ALA A 147 6.96 -12.67 -10.54
CA ALA A 147 7.53 -11.84 -11.60
C ALA A 147 6.65 -11.90 -12.86
N GLY A 148 6.46 -10.76 -13.49
CA GLY A 148 5.62 -10.64 -14.69
C GLY A 148 4.11 -10.57 -14.40
N HIS A 149 3.68 -10.63 -13.14
CA HIS A 149 2.28 -10.43 -12.77
C HIS A 149 1.82 -9.04 -13.22
N ALA A 150 0.75 -8.99 -13.99
CA ALA A 150 0.18 -7.75 -14.48
C ALA A 150 -0.79 -7.15 -13.46
N ILE A 151 -0.73 -5.84 -13.28
CA ILE A 151 -1.69 -5.07 -12.47
C ILE A 151 -2.49 -4.13 -13.35
N ASN A 152 -3.71 -3.85 -12.94
CA ASN A 152 -4.59 -2.90 -13.62
C ASN A 152 -4.17 -1.44 -13.33
N ALA A 153 -4.76 -0.48 -14.05
CA ALA A 153 -4.54 0.93 -13.77
C ALA A 153 -5.06 1.28 -12.37
N TYR A 154 -4.23 2.03 -11.60
CA TYR A 154 -4.62 2.46 -10.27
C TYR A 154 -5.76 3.49 -10.33
N SER A 155 -6.82 3.23 -9.60
CA SER A 155 -7.90 4.19 -9.33
C SER A 155 -7.90 4.57 -7.85
N HIS A 156 -8.53 5.70 -7.50
CA HIS A 156 -8.64 6.11 -6.10
C HIS A 156 -9.51 5.11 -5.32
N LEU A 157 -8.92 4.50 -4.29
CA LEU A 157 -9.55 3.47 -3.44
C LEU A 157 -10.53 4.07 -2.43
N MET A 158 -10.32 5.31 -2.02
CA MET A 158 -11.17 6.04 -1.09
C MET A 158 -11.26 7.51 -1.51
N THR A 159 -12.46 8.05 -1.48
CA THR A 159 -12.69 9.49 -1.60
C THR A 159 -12.78 10.11 -0.21
N ARG A 160 -12.22 11.32 -0.07
CA ARG A 160 -12.39 12.09 1.17
C ARG A 160 -13.87 12.42 1.33
N VAL A 161 -14.41 12.19 2.51
CA VAL A 161 -15.80 12.62 2.81
C VAL A 161 -15.87 14.14 2.71
N ASP A 162 -16.81 14.66 1.91
CA ASP A 162 -17.08 16.10 1.84
C ASP A 162 -17.73 16.52 3.16
N PRO A 163 -17.15 17.49 3.91
CA PRO A 163 -17.75 18.02 5.13
C PRO A 163 -19.21 18.48 4.95
N LYS A 164 -19.57 18.98 3.76
CA LYS A 164 -20.95 19.38 3.44
C LYS A 164 -21.95 18.23 3.48
N LEU A 165 -21.51 17.02 3.10
CA LEU A 165 -22.37 15.83 3.17
C LEU A 165 -22.60 15.42 4.63
N VAL A 166 -21.61 15.60 5.50
CA VAL A 166 -21.75 15.34 6.94
C VAL A 166 -22.73 16.33 7.56
N THR A 167 -22.60 17.62 7.24
CA THR A 167 -23.54 18.65 7.71
C THR A 167 -24.96 18.38 7.27
N ALA A 168 -25.16 18.04 5.99
CA ALA A 168 -26.48 17.72 5.45
C ALA A 168 -27.13 16.51 6.14
N LEU A 169 -26.34 15.49 6.51
CA LEU A 169 -26.83 14.32 7.26
C LEU A 169 -27.24 14.66 8.70
N VAL A 170 -26.56 15.62 9.34
CA VAL A 170 -26.88 16.05 10.70
C VAL A 170 -28.12 16.95 10.71
N GLU A 171 -28.29 17.80 9.69
CA GLU A 171 -29.44 18.69 9.56
C GLU A 171 -30.74 17.96 9.11
N ALA A 172 -30.61 16.78 8.54
CA ALA A 172 -31.75 15.96 8.08
C ALA A 172 -32.37 15.08 9.17
N ASN A 173 -31.78 15.02 10.38
CA ASN A 173 -32.30 14.33 11.58
C ASN A 173 -32.74 15.32 12.65
#